data_d68edb41f2627308f07cb1926543bb7f
#
_entry.id   d68edb41f2627308f07cb1926543bb7f
#
_cell.length_a   1.000
_cell.length_b   1.000
_cell.length_c   1.000
_cell.angle_alpha   90.00
_cell.angle_beta   90.00
_cell.angle_gamma   90.00
#
_symmetry.space_group_name_H-M   'P 1'
#
loop_
_entity.id
_entity.type
_entity.pdbx_description
1 polymer ?
#
loop_
_entity_poly.entity_id
_entity_poly.type
_entity_poly.pdbx_seq_one_letter_code
_entity_poly.pdbx_strand_id
1 'polypeptide(L)'
;LPQFSYSMNVQIRNPKKVYVMDLGFIEVASASFSDDLGRKLENLVYIYLRRQQDELYYFKEKGECDFVVFNKEKIKALIQVCHQINDLNIERETQGLLEAMKYFKVSEGVIVTMNQKDVINVDSFEIRLVPAWEYVG
;
A
#
# COMPACT_ATOMS: atom_id res chain seq x y z
N LEU A 1 -12.16 0.45 1.46
CA LEU A 1 -11.10 -0.45 1.92
C LEU A 1 -11.06 -0.44 3.44
N PRO A 2 -11.45 -1.53 4.06
CA PRO A 2 -11.47 -1.59 5.53
C PRO A 2 -10.07 -1.75 6.12
N GLN A 3 -9.93 -1.32 7.36
CA GLN A 3 -8.75 -1.62 8.16
C GLN A 3 -8.81 -3.07 8.63
N PHE A 4 -7.70 -3.79 8.51
CA PHE A 4 -7.66 -5.17 8.95
C PHE A 4 -7.84 -5.28 10.46
N SER A 5 -8.65 -6.24 10.88
CA SER A 5 -8.78 -6.68 12.26
C SER A 5 -9.33 -8.10 12.25
N TYR A 6 -8.87 -8.93 13.18
CA TYR A 6 -9.45 -10.27 13.36
C TYR A 6 -10.88 -10.21 13.94
N SER A 7 -11.25 -9.09 14.58
CA SER A 7 -12.61 -8.90 15.06
C SER A 7 -13.47 -8.22 13.99
N MET A 8 -14.51 -8.90 13.51
CA MET A 8 -15.44 -8.34 12.53
C MET A 8 -16.11 -7.06 13.04
N ASN A 9 -16.46 -7.02 14.33
CA ASN A 9 -17.07 -5.82 14.91
C ASN A 9 -16.13 -4.63 14.89
N VAL A 10 -14.83 -4.85 15.15
CA VAL A 10 -13.82 -3.81 15.09
C VAL A 10 -13.60 -3.35 13.66
N GLN A 11 -13.55 -4.28 12.67
CA GLN A 11 -13.45 -3.93 11.26
C GLN A 11 -14.59 -3.01 10.81
N ILE A 12 -15.81 -3.31 11.23
CA ILE A 12 -16.99 -2.52 10.85
C ILE A 12 -16.89 -1.10 11.42
N ARG A 13 -16.36 -0.94 12.63
CA ARG A 13 -16.25 0.37 13.31
C ARG A 13 -15.03 1.18 12.89
N ASN A 14 -13.96 0.52 12.42
CA ASN A 14 -12.74 1.22 12.02
C ASN A 14 -12.97 2.10 10.79
N PRO A 15 -12.23 3.22 10.68
CA PRO A 15 -12.31 4.06 9.48
C PRO A 15 -11.99 3.27 8.21
N LYS A 16 -12.69 3.59 7.13
CA LYS A 16 -12.47 2.97 5.82
C LYS A 16 -11.82 3.96 4.87
N LYS A 17 -10.92 3.47 4.03
CA LYS A 17 -10.32 4.27 2.97
C LYS A 17 -11.22 4.22 1.73
N VAL A 18 -11.31 5.34 1.04
CA VAL A 18 -12.15 5.49 -0.15
C VAL A 18 -11.27 5.67 -1.37
N TYR A 19 -11.56 4.92 -2.43
CA TYR A 19 -10.82 4.97 -3.69
C TYR A 19 -11.78 5.17 -4.86
N VAL A 20 -11.25 5.80 -5.91
CA VAL A 20 -12.00 6.01 -7.16
C VAL A 20 -11.63 4.90 -8.13
N MET A 21 -12.63 4.29 -8.77
CA MET A 21 -12.41 3.19 -9.71
C MET A 21 -12.08 3.64 -11.13
N ASP A 22 -12.18 4.93 -11.43
CA ASP A 22 -11.93 5.50 -12.74
C ASP A 22 -10.75 6.48 -12.67
N LEU A 23 -9.60 6.08 -13.24
CA LEU A 23 -8.40 6.91 -13.28
C LEU A 23 -8.58 8.19 -14.09
N GLY A 24 -9.40 8.17 -15.12
CA GLY A 24 -9.70 9.36 -15.91
C GLY A 24 -10.35 10.45 -15.06
N PHE A 25 -11.26 10.06 -14.18
CA PHE A 25 -11.89 11.00 -13.25
C PHE A 25 -10.85 11.58 -12.29
N ILE A 26 -9.94 10.76 -11.76
CA ILE A 26 -8.88 11.23 -10.86
C ILE A 26 -7.99 12.24 -11.56
N GLU A 27 -7.57 11.97 -12.79
CA GLU A 27 -6.74 12.89 -13.55
C GLU A 27 -7.40 14.25 -13.76
N VAL A 28 -8.67 14.25 -14.12
CA VAL A 28 -9.43 15.50 -14.30
C VAL A 28 -9.58 16.24 -12.97
N ALA A 29 -9.95 15.52 -11.90
CA ALA A 29 -10.17 16.12 -10.59
C ALA A 29 -8.89 16.65 -9.96
N SER A 30 -7.74 16.03 -10.23
CA SER A 30 -6.46 16.35 -9.61
C SER A 30 -5.50 17.12 -10.52
N ALA A 31 -5.91 17.49 -11.73
CA ALA A 31 -5.03 18.11 -12.71
C ALA A 31 -4.39 19.41 -12.23
N SER A 32 -5.07 20.13 -11.32
CA SER A 32 -4.57 21.38 -10.75
C SER A 32 -3.72 21.21 -9.50
N PHE A 33 -3.52 19.97 -9.00
CA PHE A 33 -2.82 19.70 -7.75
C PHE A 33 -1.66 18.73 -7.98
N SER A 34 -0.45 19.29 -8.08
CA SER A 34 0.77 18.47 -8.25
C SER A 34 1.11 17.62 -7.01
N ASP A 35 0.54 17.96 -5.83
CA ASP A 35 0.82 17.29 -4.58
C ASP A 35 0.08 15.95 -4.42
N ASP A 36 -0.79 15.59 -5.37
CA ASP A 36 -1.62 14.40 -5.29
C ASP A 36 -1.03 13.18 -6.02
N LEU A 37 0.25 13.24 -6.41
CA LEU A 37 0.89 12.10 -7.08
C LEU A 37 0.85 10.83 -6.25
N GLY A 38 1.10 10.94 -4.94
CA GLY A 38 1.03 9.79 -4.05
C GLY A 38 -0.35 9.18 -4.00
N ARG A 39 -1.40 10.01 -3.93
CA ARG A 39 -2.79 9.53 -3.92
C ARG A 39 -3.20 8.91 -5.23
N LYS A 40 -2.79 9.52 -6.35
CA LYS A 40 -3.06 8.95 -7.68
C LYS A 40 -2.40 7.58 -7.82
N LEU A 41 -1.15 7.47 -7.38
CA LEU A 41 -0.40 6.24 -7.43
C LEU A 41 -1.05 5.17 -6.55
N GLU A 42 -1.44 5.54 -5.33
CA GLU A 42 -2.12 4.62 -4.43
C GLU A 42 -3.44 4.12 -5.04
N ASN A 43 -4.20 5.02 -5.65
CA ASN A 43 -5.45 4.64 -6.30
C ASN A 43 -5.24 3.74 -7.52
N LEU A 44 -4.17 3.98 -8.28
CA LEU A 44 -3.81 3.10 -9.40
C LEU A 44 -3.52 1.68 -8.90
N VAL A 45 -2.76 1.56 -7.83
CA VAL A 45 -2.46 0.26 -7.21
C VAL A 45 -3.74 -0.40 -6.70
N TYR A 46 -4.63 0.39 -6.07
CA TYR A 46 -5.92 -0.13 -5.60
C TYR A 46 -6.73 -0.75 -6.75
N ILE A 47 -6.87 -0.03 -7.87
CA ILE A 47 -7.62 -0.53 -9.02
C ILE A 47 -7.00 -1.82 -9.54
N TYR A 48 -5.68 -1.86 -9.65
CA TYR A 48 -4.97 -3.06 -10.08
C TYR A 48 -5.26 -4.24 -9.15
N LEU A 49 -5.16 -4.03 -7.83
CA LEU A 49 -5.39 -5.09 -6.85
C LEU A 49 -6.83 -5.56 -6.84
N ARG A 50 -7.80 -4.65 -6.99
CA ARG A 50 -9.22 -5.03 -7.02
C ARG A 50 -9.55 -5.93 -8.20
N ARG A 51 -8.88 -5.73 -9.33
CA ARG A 51 -9.09 -6.59 -10.51
C ARG A 51 -8.61 -8.02 -10.29
N GLN A 52 -7.76 -8.25 -9.30
CA GLN A 52 -7.28 -9.58 -8.94
C GLN A 52 -8.28 -10.36 -8.08
N GLN A 53 -9.33 -9.70 -7.59
CA GLN A 53 -10.39 -10.29 -6.77
C GLN A 53 -9.91 -10.90 -5.46
N ASP A 54 -8.78 -10.45 -4.94
CA ASP A 54 -8.29 -10.84 -3.61
C ASP A 54 -8.99 -10.01 -2.53
N GLU A 55 -8.90 -10.45 -1.28
CA GLU A 55 -9.36 -9.67 -0.14
C GLU A 55 -8.32 -8.59 0.17
N LEU A 56 -8.79 -7.35 0.28
CA LEU A 56 -7.93 -6.20 0.50
C LEU A 56 -8.30 -5.48 1.79
N TYR A 57 -7.27 -5.09 2.55
CA TYR A 57 -7.39 -4.27 3.74
C TYR A 57 -6.23 -3.30 3.79
N TYR A 58 -6.30 -2.27 4.65
CA TYR A 58 -5.11 -1.57 5.10
C TYR A 58 -4.83 -1.96 6.55
N PHE A 59 -3.60 -1.71 7.01
CA PHE A 59 -3.17 -2.02 8.36
C PHE A 59 -2.66 -0.74 9.01
N LYS A 60 -3.04 -0.52 10.26
CA LYS A 60 -2.59 0.64 11.01
C LYS A 60 -2.26 0.28 12.44
N GLU A 61 -1.07 0.67 12.86
CA GLU A 61 -0.63 0.59 14.24
C GLU A 61 -0.08 1.98 14.60
N LYS A 62 1.23 2.17 14.71
CA LYS A 62 1.83 3.49 14.82
C LYS A 62 1.99 4.13 13.45
N GLY A 63 2.40 3.33 12.47
CA GLY A 63 2.41 3.70 11.07
C GLY A 63 1.31 2.97 10.32
N GLU A 64 1.20 3.22 9.02
CA GLU A 64 0.18 2.65 8.16
C GLU A 64 0.81 1.84 7.02
N CYS A 65 0.26 0.66 6.76
CA CYS A 65 0.52 -0.11 5.55
C CYS A 65 -0.70 0.02 4.63
N ASP A 66 -0.50 0.53 3.44
CA ASP A 66 -1.61 0.89 2.55
C ASP A 66 -2.46 -0.30 2.12
N PHE A 67 -1.83 -1.43 1.81
CA PHE A 67 -2.56 -2.61 1.35
C PHE A 67 -2.04 -3.88 1.98
N VAL A 68 -2.97 -4.64 2.56
CA VAL A 68 -2.76 -6.01 3.01
C VAL A 68 -3.59 -6.88 2.09
N VAL A 69 -2.94 -7.75 1.34
CA VAL A 69 -3.59 -8.58 0.35
C VAL A 69 -3.63 -10.02 0.85
N PHE A 70 -4.84 -10.56 0.99
CA PHE A 70 -5.05 -11.95 1.36
C PHE A 70 -5.50 -12.77 0.16
N ASN A 71 -5.01 -13.99 0.09
CA ASN A 71 -5.53 -15.00 -0.82
C ASN A 71 -5.76 -16.26 -0.01
N LYS A 72 -7.04 -16.69 0.08
CA LYS A 72 -7.41 -17.92 0.82
C LYS A 72 -6.86 -17.94 2.25
N GLU A 73 -7.12 -16.86 2.99
CA GLU A 73 -6.73 -16.70 4.40
C GLU A 73 -5.23 -16.58 4.65
N LYS A 74 -4.42 -16.48 3.58
CA LYS A 74 -2.97 -16.28 3.69
C LYS A 74 -2.58 -14.92 3.14
N ILE A 75 -1.54 -14.32 3.72
CA ILE A 75 -0.98 -13.07 3.18
C ILE A 75 -0.32 -13.37 1.83
N LYS A 76 -0.83 -12.70 0.80
CA LYS A 76 -0.25 -12.72 -0.54
C LYS A 76 0.77 -11.61 -0.71
N ALA A 77 0.48 -10.41 -0.20
CA ALA A 77 1.38 -9.27 -0.33
C ALA A 77 1.08 -8.21 0.73
N LEU A 78 2.12 -7.49 1.15
CA LEU A 78 2.03 -6.28 1.95
C LEU A 78 2.63 -5.15 1.14
N ILE A 79 1.86 -4.09 0.90
CA ILE A 79 2.21 -3.06 -0.08
C ILE A 79 2.01 -1.69 0.52
N GLN A 80 3.05 -0.87 0.41
CA GLN A 80 3.01 0.55 0.69
C GLN A 80 3.15 1.30 -0.63
N VAL A 81 2.58 2.48 -0.73
CA VAL A 81 2.69 3.30 -1.92
C VAL A 81 3.28 4.64 -1.55
N CYS A 82 4.35 5.00 -2.24
CA CYS A 82 5.01 6.30 -2.05
C CYS A 82 5.64 6.72 -3.37
N HIS A 83 5.22 7.86 -3.92
CA HIS A 83 5.69 8.26 -5.25
C HIS A 83 7.21 8.38 -5.32
N GLN A 84 7.87 8.79 -4.23
CA GLN A 84 9.33 8.90 -4.18
C GLN A 84 9.83 8.68 -2.75
N ILE A 85 10.72 7.71 -2.57
CA ILE A 85 11.43 7.46 -1.31
C ILE A 85 12.69 8.31 -1.29
N ASN A 86 12.92 9.01 -0.18
CA ASN A 86 14.11 9.84 0.04
C ASN A 86 14.51 9.77 1.52
N ASP A 87 15.60 10.45 1.88
CA ASP A 87 16.12 10.42 3.25
C ASP A 87 15.17 11.02 4.28
N LEU A 88 14.24 11.90 3.83
CA LEU A 88 13.29 12.56 4.73
C LEU A 88 12.07 11.70 5.05
N ASN A 89 11.68 10.80 4.17
CA ASN A 89 10.45 10.01 4.34
C ASN A 89 10.67 8.51 4.51
N ILE A 90 11.90 8.02 4.31
CA ILE A 90 12.16 6.58 4.31
C ILE A 90 11.76 5.90 5.62
N GLU A 91 12.04 6.52 6.76
CA GLU A 91 11.67 5.93 8.05
C GLU A 91 10.15 5.82 8.20
N ARG A 92 9.44 6.89 7.88
CA ARG A 92 7.97 6.92 7.99
C ARG A 92 7.32 5.91 7.06
N GLU A 93 7.78 5.87 5.79
CA GLU A 93 7.17 4.98 4.80
C GLU A 93 7.49 3.51 5.05
N THR A 94 8.66 3.21 5.59
CA THR A 94 9.03 1.83 5.92
C THR A 94 8.44 1.38 7.25
N GLN A 95 8.21 2.29 8.20
CA GLN A 95 7.72 1.93 9.53
C GLN A 95 6.40 1.18 9.48
N GLY A 96 5.40 1.72 8.79
CA GLY A 96 4.08 1.10 8.71
C GLY A 96 4.13 -0.27 8.03
N LEU A 97 4.93 -0.38 6.98
CA LEU A 97 5.13 -1.64 6.27
C LEU A 97 5.82 -2.67 7.17
N LEU A 98 6.88 -2.28 7.89
CA LEU A 98 7.59 -3.17 8.81
C LEU A 98 6.68 -3.64 9.96
N GLU A 99 5.85 -2.75 10.50
CA GLU A 99 4.90 -3.13 11.53
C GLU A 99 3.93 -4.20 11.03
N ALA A 100 3.42 -4.05 9.81
CA ALA A 100 2.55 -5.05 9.18
C ALA A 100 3.31 -6.37 8.96
N MET A 101 4.55 -6.31 8.47
CA MET A 101 5.36 -7.50 8.25
C MET A 101 5.59 -8.27 9.55
N LYS A 102 5.86 -7.56 10.64
CA LYS A 102 6.03 -8.19 11.95
C LYS A 102 4.72 -8.79 12.45
N TYR A 103 3.63 -8.05 12.31
CA TYR A 103 2.31 -8.50 12.77
C TYR A 103 1.85 -9.77 12.05
N PHE A 104 1.99 -9.80 10.73
CA PHE A 104 1.58 -10.93 9.91
C PHE A 104 2.65 -12.02 9.76
N LYS A 105 3.84 -11.81 10.33
CA LYS A 105 4.97 -12.74 10.28
C LYS A 105 5.40 -13.04 8.84
N VAL A 106 5.53 -11.99 8.05
CA VAL A 106 5.95 -12.03 6.65
C VAL A 106 7.28 -11.31 6.52
N SER A 107 8.24 -11.90 5.82
CA SER A 107 9.59 -11.35 5.71
C SER A 107 9.79 -10.44 4.50
N GLU A 108 8.81 -10.34 3.62
CA GLU A 108 8.91 -9.54 2.40
C GLU A 108 7.77 -8.52 2.32
N GLY A 109 8.11 -7.32 1.84
CA GLY A 109 7.15 -6.26 1.59
C GLY A 109 7.52 -5.49 0.34
N VAL A 110 6.59 -4.70 -0.17
CA VAL A 110 6.78 -3.92 -1.40
C VAL A 110 6.39 -2.48 -1.16
N ILE A 111 7.21 -1.56 -1.65
CA ILE A 111 6.84 -0.15 -1.79
C ILE A 111 6.72 0.13 -3.29
N VAL A 112 5.52 0.46 -3.74
CA VAL A 112 5.31 0.88 -5.13
C VAL A 112 5.63 2.36 -5.23
N THR A 113 6.54 2.69 -6.13
CA THR A 113 7.03 4.05 -6.37
C THR A 113 6.67 4.51 -7.78
N MET A 114 6.91 5.78 -8.08
CA MET A 114 6.73 6.27 -9.45
C MET A 114 7.73 5.63 -10.41
N ASN A 115 9.02 5.66 -10.07
CA ASN A 115 10.06 5.19 -10.99
C ASN A 115 11.31 4.64 -10.29
N GLN A 116 11.25 4.37 -8.98
CA GLN A 116 12.40 3.84 -8.25
C GLN A 116 12.35 2.32 -8.17
N LYS A 117 13.50 1.71 -8.30
CA LYS A 117 13.67 0.27 -8.16
C LYS A 117 14.88 0.01 -7.28
N ASP A 118 14.69 -0.63 -6.15
CA ASP A 118 15.75 -0.88 -5.17
C ASP A 118 15.30 -1.98 -4.21
N VAL A 119 16.19 -2.39 -3.33
CA VAL A 119 15.92 -3.34 -2.26
C VAL A 119 16.48 -2.77 -0.97
N ILE A 120 15.63 -2.71 0.06
CA ILE A 120 16.01 -2.26 1.39
C ILE A 120 15.95 -3.47 2.32
N ASN A 121 17.05 -3.74 3.00
CA ASN A 121 17.11 -4.81 4.00
C ASN A 121 17.16 -4.19 5.39
N VAL A 122 16.23 -4.58 6.25
CA VAL A 122 16.16 -4.16 7.64
C VAL A 122 16.07 -5.43 8.49
N ASP A 123 17.13 -5.75 9.21
CA ASP A 123 17.23 -6.99 9.97
C ASP A 123 16.98 -8.19 9.06
N SER A 124 15.97 -9.01 9.37
CA SER A 124 15.59 -10.16 8.54
C SER A 124 14.51 -9.84 7.52
N PHE A 125 14.14 -8.56 7.39
CA PHE A 125 13.06 -8.14 6.49
C PHE A 125 13.62 -7.57 5.20
N GLU A 126 12.97 -7.89 4.09
CA GLU A 126 13.30 -7.36 2.77
C GLU A 126 12.15 -6.53 2.24
N ILE A 127 12.44 -5.29 1.88
CA ILE A 127 11.47 -4.38 1.27
C ILE A 127 11.97 -4.05 -0.14
N ARG A 128 11.14 -4.33 -1.13
CA ARG A 128 11.44 -4.02 -2.52
C ARG A 128 10.74 -2.74 -2.94
N LEU A 129 11.49 -1.83 -3.52
CA LEU A 129 10.94 -0.68 -4.23
C LEU A 129 10.71 -1.11 -5.67
N VAL A 130 9.46 -0.97 -6.13
CA VAL A 130 9.07 -1.39 -7.48
C VAL A 130 8.37 -0.22 -8.16
N PRO A 131 8.81 0.18 -9.38
CA PRO A 131 8.10 1.26 -10.07
C PRO A 131 6.70 0.81 -10.50
N ALA A 132 5.77 1.76 -10.48
CA ALA A 132 4.36 1.47 -10.77
C ALA A 132 4.16 0.82 -12.14
N TRP A 133 4.89 1.29 -13.16
CA TRP A 133 4.76 0.75 -14.51
C TRP A 133 5.16 -0.73 -14.61
N GLU A 134 6.05 -1.17 -13.72
CA GLU A 134 6.43 -2.58 -13.63
C GLU A 134 5.41 -3.36 -12.79
N TYR A 135 4.95 -2.76 -11.69
CA TYR A 135 4.06 -3.44 -10.75
C TYR A 135 2.68 -3.74 -11.36
N VAL A 136 2.12 -2.77 -12.09
CA VAL A 136 0.78 -2.89 -12.68
C VAL A 136 0.82 -3.27 -14.16
N GLY A 137 2.01 -3.38 -14.72
CA GLY A 137 2.21 -3.68 -16.15
C GLY A 137 2.08 -5.13 -16.53
#